data_578cf11a055eb917d0e09277d5978ef2
#
_entry.id   578cf11a055eb917d0e09277d5978ef2
#
_cell.length_a   1.000
_cell.length_b   1.000
_cell.length_c   1.000
_cell.angle_alpha   90.00
_cell.angle_beta   90.00
_cell.angle_gamma   90.00
#
_symmetry.space_group_name_H-M   'P 1'
#
loop_
_entity.id
_entity.type
_entity.pdbx_description
1 polymer ?
#
loop_
_entity_poly.entity_id
_entity_poly.type
_entity_poly.pdbx_seq_one_letter_code
_entity_poly.pdbx_strand_id
1 'polypeptide(L)'
;IEVNDIGEQVATAMQYDLEFDNLIMASMRGRAGQILGSGFSGGKVQLGVRTTKAVKMLGCSNLKQLIETDKLIINDYDLITEFSTFVKHGQSFQAEEGHTDDLAMCCVLFSWLVEQTYFKELTDDDIRARMFLEQQHQLEQDMAPFGFIDDGLGEDNAPTMVDEYGTRWS
;
A
#
# COMPACT_ATOMS: atom_id res chain seq x y z
N ILE A 1 10.74 -2.48 8.14
CA ILE A 1 11.76 -2.60 9.22
C ILE A 1 13.08 -2.97 8.60
N GLU A 2 14.15 -2.25 8.97
CA GLU A 2 15.51 -2.67 8.75
C GLU A 2 15.89 -3.77 9.75
N VAL A 3 16.43 -4.88 9.25
CA VAL A 3 16.71 -6.08 10.09
C VAL A 3 18.18 -6.32 10.33
N ASN A 4 19.00 -5.28 10.26
CA ASN A 4 20.36 -5.35 10.73
C ASN A 4 20.35 -5.37 12.27
N ASP A 5 21.28 -6.09 12.86
CA ASP A 5 21.46 -6.18 14.31
C ASP A 5 20.15 -6.49 15.08
N ILE A 6 19.67 -5.57 15.89
CA ILE A 6 18.48 -5.76 16.74
C ILE A 6 17.16 -5.75 15.96
N GLY A 7 17.15 -5.23 14.74
CA GLY A 7 15.94 -5.10 13.92
C GLY A 7 15.26 -6.43 13.59
N GLU A 8 16.01 -7.53 13.52
CA GLU A 8 15.43 -8.87 13.33
C GLU A 8 14.58 -9.31 14.53
N GLN A 9 15.01 -8.97 15.74
CA GLN A 9 14.24 -9.27 16.96
C GLN A 9 12.97 -8.43 17.02
N VAL A 10 13.05 -7.15 16.66
CA VAL A 10 11.89 -6.25 16.59
C VAL A 10 10.89 -6.75 15.55
N ALA A 11 11.34 -7.12 14.34
CA ALA A 11 10.47 -7.66 13.30
C ALA A 11 9.78 -8.96 13.74
N THR A 12 10.51 -9.84 14.44
CA THR A 12 9.98 -11.09 15.00
C THR A 12 8.91 -10.81 16.06
N ALA A 13 9.17 -9.90 17.00
CA ALA A 13 8.21 -9.53 18.03
C ALA A 13 6.94 -8.89 17.40
N MET A 14 7.09 -8.03 16.40
CA MET A 14 5.95 -7.45 15.71
C MET A 14 5.09 -8.51 15.02
N GLN A 15 5.70 -9.49 14.35
CA GLN A 15 4.95 -10.53 13.64
C GLN A 15 4.26 -11.51 14.58
N TYR A 16 4.97 -11.99 15.61
CA TYR A 16 4.50 -13.11 16.43
C TYR A 16 3.88 -12.69 17.77
N ASP A 17 4.36 -11.62 18.40
CA ASP A 17 3.84 -11.16 19.69
C ASP A 17 2.72 -10.14 19.53
N LEU A 18 2.81 -9.29 18.50
CA LEU A 18 1.82 -8.26 18.22
C LEU A 18 0.88 -8.61 17.06
N GLU A 19 1.06 -9.76 16.42
CA GLU A 19 0.24 -10.25 15.28
C GLU A 19 0.11 -9.21 14.17
N PHE A 20 1.20 -8.46 13.90
CA PHE A 20 1.21 -7.42 12.87
C PHE A 20 1.56 -8.03 11.51
N ASP A 21 0.54 -8.23 10.68
CA ASP A 21 0.66 -8.96 9.40
C ASP A 21 1.27 -8.14 8.25
N ASN A 22 1.32 -6.82 8.36
CA ASN A 22 1.81 -5.93 7.30
C ASN A 22 3.34 -5.75 7.31
N LEU A 23 4.08 -6.84 7.52
CA LEU A 23 5.54 -6.84 7.42
C LEU A 23 5.98 -7.29 6.03
N ILE A 24 6.90 -6.53 5.47
CA ILE A 24 7.54 -6.89 4.21
C ILE A 24 8.44 -8.10 4.42
N MET A 25 8.29 -9.09 3.56
CA MET A 25 9.11 -10.29 3.54
C MET A 25 10.14 -10.20 2.41
N ALA A 26 11.39 -10.42 2.73
CA ALA A 26 12.48 -10.48 1.77
C ALA A 26 13.08 -11.88 1.70
N SER A 27 13.46 -12.31 0.50
CA SER A 27 14.17 -13.56 0.26
C SER A 27 15.52 -13.29 -0.39
N MET A 28 16.54 -14.10 -0.06
CA MET A 28 17.85 -14.03 -0.70
C MET A 28 17.88 -14.96 -1.91
N ARG A 29 18.06 -14.40 -3.10
CA ARG A 29 18.18 -15.16 -4.36
C ARG A 29 19.57 -15.03 -4.95
N GLY A 30 20.51 -15.82 -4.45
CA GLY A 30 21.86 -15.97 -5.04
C GLY A 30 22.50 -14.63 -5.46
N ARG A 31 22.82 -14.48 -6.75
CA ARG A 31 23.47 -13.27 -7.30
C ARG A 31 22.50 -12.07 -7.42
N ALA A 32 21.20 -12.31 -7.47
CA ALA A 32 20.22 -11.23 -7.53
C ALA A 32 20.09 -10.48 -6.18
N GLY A 33 20.66 -11.03 -5.11
CA GLY A 33 20.61 -10.42 -3.79
C GLY A 33 19.24 -10.56 -3.13
N GLN A 34 18.82 -9.51 -2.44
CA GLN A 34 17.57 -9.47 -1.71
C GLN A 34 16.43 -9.06 -2.63
N ILE A 35 15.36 -9.85 -2.63
CA ILE A 35 14.15 -9.63 -3.44
C ILE A 35 12.94 -9.72 -2.51
N LEU A 36 11.99 -8.83 -2.71
CA LEU A 36 10.69 -8.90 -2.03
C LEU A 36 9.81 -10.00 -2.63
N GLY A 37 8.98 -10.60 -1.80
CA GLY A 37 8.04 -11.63 -2.24
C GLY A 37 7.06 -12.01 -1.14
N SER A 38 6.04 -12.77 -1.52
CA SER A 38 4.95 -13.23 -0.65
C SER A 38 5.35 -14.34 0.36
N GLY A 39 6.62 -14.64 0.53
CA GLY A 39 7.09 -15.68 1.44
C GLY A 39 6.96 -17.12 0.92
N PHE A 40 6.23 -17.36 -0.18
CA PHE A 40 6.00 -18.71 -0.73
C PHE A 40 7.08 -19.21 -1.69
N SER A 41 8.09 -18.42 -1.95
CA SER A 41 9.16 -18.76 -2.90
C SER A 41 10.28 -19.48 -2.16
N GLY A 42 10.30 -20.79 -2.10
CA GLY A 42 11.29 -21.80 -1.63
C GLY A 42 12.70 -21.41 -1.12
N GLY A 43 12.96 -20.16 -0.79
CA GLY A 43 14.18 -19.62 -0.23
C GLY A 43 14.03 -19.25 1.26
N LYS A 44 15.14 -18.97 1.92
CA LYS A 44 15.12 -18.45 3.30
C LYS A 44 14.44 -17.09 3.32
N VAL A 45 13.26 -17.01 3.88
CA VAL A 45 12.49 -15.78 4.04
C VAL A 45 12.94 -15.06 5.31
N GLN A 46 13.10 -13.75 5.23
CA GLN A 46 13.42 -12.87 6.35
C GLN A 46 12.34 -11.79 6.46
N LEU A 47 11.88 -11.54 7.68
CA LEU A 47 10.98 -10.43 7.97
C LEU A 47 11.75 -9.11 7.89
N GLY A 48 11.27 -8.19 7.03
CA GLY A 48 11.95 -6.91 6.83
C GLY A 48 13.09 -6.95 5.79
N VAL A 49 13.83 -5.86 5.71
CA VAL A 49 14.87 -5.62 4.71
C VAL A 49 16.23 -5.49 5.39
N ARG A 50 17.21 -6.25 4.91
CA ARG A 50 18.60 -6.10 5.36
C ARG A 50 19.30 -5.03 4.52
N THR A 51 19.81 -4.00 5.16
CA THR A 51 20.60 -2.95 4.50
C THR A 51 21.97 -3.48 4.13
N THR A 52 22.10 -3.92 2.88
CA THR A 52 23.37 -4.28 2.27
C THR A 52 23.92 -3.10 1.47
N LYS A 53 25.21 -3.14 1.10
CA LYS A 53 25.80 -2.11 0.24
C LYS A 53 25.04 -1.95 -1.09
N ALA A 54 24.54 -3.05 -1.65
CA ALA A 54 23.76 -3.03 -2.89
C ALA A 54 22.39 -2.36 -2.68
N VAL A 55 21.66 -2.73 -1.61
CA VAL A 55 20.38 -2.11 -1.26
C VAL A 55 20.54 -0.61 -1.02
N LYS A 56 21.55 -0.22 -0.23
CA LYS A 56 21.84 1.19 0.04
C LYS A 56 22.18 1.98 -1.22
N MET A 57 23.05 1.44 -2.08
CA MET A 57 23.46 2.11 -3.31
C MET A 57 22.28 2.27 -4.28
N LEU A 58 21.51 1.21 -4.52
CA LEU A 58 20.32 1.26 -5.38
C LEU A 58 19.25 2.20 -4.79
N GLY A 59 18.98 2.10 -3.49
CA GLY A 59 18.04 2.98 -2.81
C GLY A 59 18.42 4.45 -2.93
N CYS A 60 19.69 4.81 -2.71
CA CYS A 60 20.16 6.20 -2.88
C CYS A 60 20.03 6.68 -4.34
N SER A 61 20.31 5.83 -5.32
CA SER A 61 20.16 6.17 -6.74
C SER A 61 18.69 6.41 -7.10
N ASN A 62 17.81 5.52 -6.64
CA ASN A 62 16.37 5.62 -6.89
C ASN A 62 15.76 6.82 -6.16
N LEU A 63 16.18 7.06 -4.90
CA LEU A 63 15.74 8.23 -4.13
C LEU A 63 16.05 9.53 -4.85
N LYS A 64 17.29 9.67 -5.33
CA LYS A 64 17.69 10.81 -6.14
C LYS A 64 16.78 10.97 -7.37
N GLN A 65 16.54 9.90 -8.11
CA GLN A 65 15.68 9.92 -9.29
C GLN A 65 14.24 10.32 -8.94
N LEU A 66 13.68 9.78 -7.85
CA LEU A 66 12.31 10.11 -7.40
C LEU A 66 12.16 11.59 -7.06
N ILE A 67 13.16 12.19 -6.41
CA ILE A 67 13.17 13.61 -6.07
C ILE A 67 13.34 14.46 -7.34
N GLU A 68 14.31 14.15 -8.20
CA GLU A 68 14.60 14.89 -9.43
C GLU A 68 13.46 14.85 -10.46
N THR A 69 12.60 13.82 -10.40
CA THR A 69 11.44 13.67 -11.29
C THR A 69 10.12 14.08 -10.65
N ASP A 70 10.15 14.77 -9.51
CA ASP A 70 8.99 15.23 -8.74
C ASP A 70 7.99 14.11 -8.36
N LYS A 71 8.47 12.86 -8.29
CA LYS A 71 7.66 11.71 -7.87
C LYS A 71 7.61 11.52 -6.36
N LEU A 72 8.55 12.12 -5.64
CA LEU A 72 8.61 12.14 -4.19
C LEU A 72 8.77 13.57 -3.71
N ILE A 73 7.77 14.06 -3.00
CA ILE A 73 7.76 15.39 -2.39
C ILE A 73 8.07 15.24 -0.91
N ILE A 74 9.05 15.98 -0.42
CA ILE A 74 9.50 15.94 0.97
C ILE A 74 9.17 17.29 1.61
N ASN A 75 8.31 17.25 2.63
CA ASN A 75 7.84 18.44 3.36
C ASN A 75 8.32 18.48 4.82
N ASP A 76 8.99 17.42 5.28
CA ASP A 76 9.47 17.31 6.64
C ASP A 76 10.82 18.00 6.81
N TYR A 77 10.92 18.92 7.79
CA TYR A 77 12.12 19.72 8.01
C TYR A 77 13.29 18.89 8.56
N ASP A 78 13.03 17.95 9.45
CA ASP A 78 14.08 17.13 10.06
C ASP A 78 14.70 16.21 9.03
N LEU A 79 13.87 15.61 8.16
CA LEU A 79 14.33 14.82 7.04
C LEU A 79 15.17 15.64 6.04
N ILE A 80 14.75 16.86 5.72
CA ILE A 80 15.53 17.76 4.85
C ILE A 80 16.88 18.08 5.49
N THR A 81 16.91 18.28 6.81
CA THR A 81 18.14 18.54 7.55
C THR A 81 19.08 17.33 7.50
N GLU A 82 18.57 16.11 7.69
CA GLU A 82 19.38 14.89 7.54
C GLU A 82 19.92 14.73 6.11
N PHE A 83 19.12 15.00 5.08
CA PHE A 83 19.60 14.97 3.70
C PHE A 83 20.71 15.98 3.41
N SER A 84 20.72 17.13 4.07
CA SER A 84 21.76 18.13 3.88
C SER A 84 23.14 17.68 4.37
N THR A 85 23.16 16.74 5.33
CA THR A 85 24.37 16.14 5.93
C THR A 85 24.63 14.71 5.45
N PHE A 86 23.77 14.17 4.57
CA PHE A 86 23.89 12.81 4.04
C PHE A 86 24.82 12.79 2.83
N VAL A 87 26.04 12.40 3.04
CA VAL A 87 27.14 12.53 2.07
C VAL A 87 27.68 11.19 1.62
N LYS A 88 28.32 11.19 0.44
CA LYS A 88 29.03 10.03 -0.06
C LYS A 88 30.31 9.80 0.73
N HIS A 89 30.46 8.64 1.33
CA HIS A 89 31.66 8.20 2.03
C HIS A 89 32.22 6.93 1.39
N GLY A 90 33.29 7.05 0.62
CA GLY A 90 33.86 5.93 -0.15
C GLY A 90 32.91 5.38 -1.21
N GLN A 91 32.48 4.14 -1.06
CA GLN A 91 31.49 3.47 -1.92
C GLN A 91 30.11 3.38 -1.27
N SER A 92 29.84 4.14 -0.21
CA SER A 92 28.59 4.16 0.51
C SER A 92 28.12 5.60 0.74
N PHE A 93 27.03 5.77 1.46
CA PHE A 93 26.49 7.05 1.89
C PHE A 93 26.23 6.98 3.40
N GLN A 94 26.46 8.05 4.10
CA GLN A 94 26.22 8.17 5.54
C GLN A 94 26.09 9.64 5.94
N ALA A 95 25.58 9.90 7.15
CA ALA A 95 25.63 11.25 7.70
C ALA A 95 27.09 11.69 7.95
N GLU A 96 27.33 12.98 7.91
CA GLU A 96 28.58 13.60 8.37
C GLU A 96 28.78 13.33 9.87
N GLU A 97 30.01 13.45 10.32
CA GLU A 97 30.36 13.22 11.74
C GLU A 97 29.56 14.15 12.66
N GLY A 98 28.90 13.56 13.66
CA GLY A 98 28.04 14.28 14.61
C GLY A 98 26.59 14.46 14.16
N HIS A 99 26.21 13.92 13.00
CA HIS A 99 24.83 13.92 12.48
C HIS A 99 24.26 12.50 12.40
N THR A 100 22.92 12.41 12.27
CA THR A 100 22.18 11.14 12.09
C THR A 100 21.68 11.00 10.66
N ASP A 101 21.45 9.75 10.21
CA ASP A 101 20.87 9.44 8.89
C ASP A 101 19.66 8.50 8.98
N ASP A 102 19.00 8.45 10.11
CA ASP A 102 17.92 7.50 10.38
C ASP A 102 16.71 7.71 9.47
N LEU A 103 16.24 8.95 9.36
CA LEU A 103 15.13 9.31 8.47
C LEU A 103 15.55 9.20 6.99
N ALA A 104 16.74 9.68 6.66
CA ALA A 104 17.29 9.54 5.32
C ALA A 104 17.39 8.07 4.89
N MET A 105 17.82 7.18 5.78
CA MET A 105 17.86 5.73 5.54
C MET A 105 16.48 5.11 5.37
N CYS A 106 15.46 5.58 6.09
CA CYS A 106 14.09 5.15 5.84
C CYS A 106 13.64 5.47 4.41
N CYS A 107 13.95 6.67 3.90
CA CYS A 107 13.67 7.07 2.51
C CYS A 107 14.48 6.27 1.50
N VAL A 108 15.73 5.95 1.79
CA VAL A 108 16.57 5.08 0.95
C VAL A 108 15.97 3.69 0.83
N LEU A 109 15.53 3.09 1.93
CA LEU A 109 14.88 1.77 1.94
C LEU A 109 13.53 1.80 1.23
N PHE A 110 12.73 2.85 1.43
CA PHE A 110 11.49 3.07 0.70
C PHE A 110 11.72 3.15 -0.81
N SER A 111 12.71 3.93 -1.25
CA SER A 111 13.04 4.10 -2.66
C SER A 111 13.57 2.82 -3.31
N TRP A 112 14.26 1.98 -2.54
CA TRP A 112 14.62 0.63 -3.00
C TRP A 112 13.38 -0.26 -3.11
N LEU A 113 12.45 -0.17 -2.15
CA LEU A 113 11.21 -0.95 -2.09
C LEU A 113 10.31 -0.70 -3.31
N VAL A 114 10.02 0.55 -3.64
CA VAL A 114 9.07 0.91 -4.72
C VAL A 114 9.54 0.46 -6.10
N GLU A 115 10.83 0.21 -6.28
CA GLU A 115 11.39 -0.34 -7.52
C GLU A 115 11.30 -1.86 -7.63
N GLN A 116 10.94 -2.56 -6.55
CA GLN A 116 10.79 -4.01 -6.59
C GLN A 116 9.54 -4.41 -7.38
N THR A 117 9.69 -5.43 -8.24
CA THR A 117 8.60 -5.95 -9.08
C THR A 117 7.38 -6.32 -8.25
N TYR A 118 7.59 -7.01 -7.13
CA TYR A 118 6.52 -7.40 -6.21
C TYR A 118 5.72 -6.20 -5.68
N PHE A 119 6.37 -5.10 -5.33
CA PHE A 119 5.69 -3.89 -4.87
C PHE A 119 4.88 -3.23 -6.00
N LYS A 120 5.45 -3.19 -7.21
CA LYS A 120 4.77 -2.65 -8.40
C LYS A 120 3.52 -3.45 -8.73
N GLU A 121 3.62 -4.78 -8.75
CA GLU A 121 2.48 -5.67 -8.99
C GLU A 121 1.37 -5.47 -7.95
N LEU A 122 1.73 -5.43 -6.66
CA LEU A 122 0.78 -5.22 -5.57
C LEU A 122 0.06 -3.87 -5.67
N THR A 123 0.78 -2.82 -6.00
CA THR A 123 0.22 -1.48 -6.18
C THR A 123 -0.71 -1.41 -7.39
N ASP A 124 -0.34 -2.06 -8.51
CA ASP A 124 -1.16 -2.11 -9.70
C ASP A 124 -2.47 -2.89 -9.46
N ASP A 125 -2.42 -3.98 -8.72
CA ASP A 125 -3.61 -4.76 -8.35
C ASP A 125 -4.54 -3.96 -7.42
N ASP A 126 -3.99 -3.23 -6.44
CA ASP A 126 -4.76 -2.34 -5.58
C ASP A 126 -5.42 -1.19 -6.34
N ILE A 127 -4.73 -0.61 -7.31
CA ILE A 127 -5.29 0.45 -8.17
C ILE A 127 -6.44 -0.10 -9.00
N ARG A 128 -6.27 -1.27 -9.61
CA ARG A 128 -7.32 -1.93 -10.40
C ARG A 128 -8.53 -2.28 -9.55
N ALA A 129 -8.33 -2.81 -8.34
CA ALA A 129 -9.40 -3.12 -7.41
C ALA A 129 -10.19 -1.86 -7.02
N ARG A 130 -9.51 -0.75 -6.71
CA ARG A 130 -10.17 0.53 -6.41
C ARG A 130 -10.94 1.07 -7.61
N MET A 131 -10.36 1.07 -8.80
CA MET A 131 -11.04 1.50 -10.03
C MET A 131 -12.29 0.66 -10.31
N PHE A 132 -12.23 -0.64 -10.09
CA PHE A 132 -13.38 -1.53 -10.22
C PHE A 132 -14.50 -1.18 -9.24
N LEU A 133 -14.16 -0.95 -7.97
CA LEU A 133 -15.12 -0.54 -6.94
C LEU A 133 -15.75 0.83 -7.22
N GLU A 134 -14.95 1.78 -7.72
CA GLU A 134 -15.46 3.10 -8.14
C GLU A 134 -16.41 2.99 -9.32
N GLN A 135 -16.09 2.18 -10.33
CA GLN A 135 -16.98 1.92 -11.46
C GLN A 135 -18.29 1.25 -11.00
N GLN A 136 -18.21 0.28 -10.11
CA GLN A 136 -19.39 -0.37 -9.57
C GLN A 136 -20.28 0.62 -8.82
N HIS A 137 -19.69 1.47 -8.00
CA HIS A 137 -20.43 2.50 -7.26
C HIS A 137 -21.06 3.55 -8.18
N GLN A 138 -20.38 3.96 -9.26
CA GLN A 138 -20.95 4.84 -10.29
C GLN A 138 -22.12 4.16 -10.99
N LEU A 139 -21.98 2.89 -11.39
CA LEU A 139 -23.09 2.13 -11.99
C LEU A 139 -24.28 2.01 -11.04
N GLU A 140 -24.05 1.79 -9.75
CA GLU A 140 -25.11 1.75 -8.75
C GLU A 140 -25.80 3.13 -8.57
N GLN A 141 -25.04 4.21 -8.66
CA GLN A 141 -25.60 5.57 -8.64
C GLN A 141 -26.37 5.92 -9.91
N ASP A 142 -25.88 5.51 -11.06
CA ASP A 142 -26.54 5.73 -12.37
C ASP A 142 -27.77 4.80 -12.51
N MET A 143 -27.77 3.65 -11.84
CA MET A 143 -28.93 2.77 -11.69
C MET A 143 -29.80 3.17 -10.48
N ALA A 144 -29.58 4.40 -9.94
CA ALA A 144 -30.51 4.95 -8.95
C ALA A 144 -31.93 4.72 -9.45
N PRO A 145 -32.83 4.22 -8.62
CA PRO A 145 -34.02 3.52 -9.06
C PRO A 145 -34.73 4.39 -10.10
N PHE A 146 -34.84 3.86 -11.31
CA PHE A 146 -35.86 4.33 -12.24
C PHE A 146 -37.11 4.33 -11.41
N GLY A 147 -37.48 5.55 -11.01
CA GLY A 147 -38.45 5.74 -9.96
C GLY A 147 -39.59 4.80 -10.17
N PHE A 148 -40.17 4.33 -9.11
CA PHE A 148 -41.49 3.79 -9.16
C PHE A 148 -42.23 4.69 -10.13
N ILE A 149 -42.44 4.21 -11.36
CA ILE A 149 -43.38 4.80 -12.26
C ILE A 149 -44.69 4.59 -11.49
N ASP A 150 -45.11 5.61 -10.77
CA ASP A 150 -46.46 5.68 -10.29
C ASP A 150 -47.28 5.67 -11.60
N ASP A 151 -47.85 4.53 -11.88
CA ASP A 151 -48.73 4.32 -13.04
C ASP A 151 -50.03 5.08 -12.90
N GLY A 152 -50.14 5.92 -11.85
CA GLY A 152 -51.32 6.71 -11.55
C GLY A 152 -52.55 5.86 -11.18
N LEU A 153 -52.36 4.54 -10.99
CA LEU A 153 -53.36 3.65 -10.45
C LEU A 153 -53.23 3.68 -8.93
N GLY A 154 -53.59 4.83 -8.32
CA GLY A 154 -53.72 4.94 -6.89
C GLY A 154 -54.69 3.87 -6.40
N GLU A 155 -54.53 3.43 -5.16
CA GLU A 155 -55.30 2.40 -4.48
C GLU A 155 -56.84 2.59 -4.49
N ASP A 156 -57.37 3.69 -5.06
CA ASP A 156 -58.76 4.02 -5.10
C ASP A 156 -59.59 3.26 -6.14
N ASN A 157 -58.97 2.43 -6.97
CA ASN A 157 -59.65 1.66 -8.04
C ASN A 157 -59.58 0.14 -7.88
N ALA A 158 -59.27 -0.38 -6.73
CA ALA A 158 -59.47 -1.80 -6.50
C ALA A 158 -61.00 -2.12 -6.61
N PRO A 159 -61.43 -3.02 -7.51
CA PRO A 159 -62.81 -3.36 -7.62
C PRO A 159 -63.24 -4.04 -6.33
N THR A 160 -64.03 -3.34 -5.51
CA THR A 160 -64.64 -3.91 -4.34
C THR A 160 -65.69 -4.91 -4.84
N MET A 161 -65.44 -6.21 -4.68
CA MET A 161 -66.46 -7.21 -4.90
C MET A 161 -67.45 -7.15 -3.75
N VAL A 162 -68.71 -6.97 -4.10
CA VAL A 162 -69.83 -7.03 -3.17
C VAL A 162 -70.53 -8.36 -3.43
N ASP A 163 -70.71 -9.18 -2.38
CA ASP A 163 -71.45 -10.43 -2.49
C ASP A 163 -72.97 -10.20 -2.54
N GLU A 164 -73.69 -11.26 -2.80
CA GLU A 164 -75.15 -11.23 -2.89
C GLU A 164 -75.83 -10.73 -1.60
N TYR A 165 -75.11 -10.63 -0.51
CA TYR A 165 -75.57 -10.20 0.79
C TYR A 165 -75.16 -8.76 1.16
N GLY A 166 -74.48 -8.05 0.22
CA GLY A 166 -74.03 -6.66 0.40
C GLY A 166 -72.74 -6.50 1.20
N THR A 167 -71.95 -7.56 1.45
CA THR A 167 -70.69 -7.51 2.17
C THR A 167 -69.54 -7.07 1.22
N ARG A 168 -68.80 -6.04 1.60
CA ARG A 168 -67.63 -5.56 0.85
C ARG A 168 -66.37 -6.27 1.30
N TRP A 169 -65.63 -6.81 0.33
CA TRP A 169 -64.32 -7.41 0.57
C TRP A 169 -63.26 -6.43 -0.01
N SER A 170 -62.31 -6.02 0.83
CA SER A 170 -61.15 -5.17 0.48
C SER A 170 -59.86 -6.02 0.39
#